data_90a34354fc8dbac14699c636e72076ef
#
_entry.id   90a34354fc8dbac14699c636e72076ef
#
_cell.length_a   1.000
_cell.length_b   1.000
_cell.length_c   1.000
_cell.angle_alpha   90.00
_cell.angle_beta   90.00
_cell.angle_gamma   90.00
#
_symmetry.space_group_name_H-M   'P 1'
#
loop_
_entity.id
_entity.type
_entity.pdbx_description
1 polymer ?
#
loop_
_entity_poly.entity_id
_entity_poly.type
_entity_poly.pdbx_seq_one_letter_code
_entity_poly.pdbx_strand_id
1 'polypeptide(L)'
;LDLAAVSSKVGGILGSEQDGDVNSETARKKSMLVHILANTPFAGPGIVDGRLIDGYVDGVNPLVGKGGTGYSVLSSLLWRPYLTTYQTDLNLNLKLKHKLDYITQGLSISGTFSYNDLYRKGVKRERSIPSYSVTRNPKNPAELLFFGGRLKHTTLTDRFKSSKWRRLYFEVATNYDRSFGKHNITALLLANGQKTYDPGFEFNVPAGIMGLAGRVTYDYDRRYLIEGNMGYNGTENFAPGKRFGFFPAFSLGWVVTNEKFFPKNNIVTYLKLRGSYGEVGNDQVGGRRFLYLPSTWGYGYEGYRNDG
;
A
#
# COMPACT_ATOMS: atom_id res chain seq x y z
N LEU A 1 -20.06 -2.21 16.67
CA LEU A 1 -20.11 -2.06 15.21
C LEU A 1 -19.37 -0.78 14.86
N ASP A 2 -18.28 -0.87 14.10
CA ASP A 2 -17.55 0.28 13.60
C ASP A 2 -17.68 0.30 12.08
N LEU A 3 -18.21 1.38 11.56
CA LEU A 3 -18.33 1.63 10.13
C LEU A 3 -17.64 2.96 9.82
N ALA A 4 -16.67 2.94 8.92
CA ALA A 4 -16.03 4.13 8.39
C ALA A 4 -16.02 4.09 6.86
N ALA A 5 -16.52 5.14 6.24
CA ALA A 5 -16.44 5.34 4.80
C ALA A 5 -15.88 6.73 4.51
N VAL A 6 -14.82 6.78 3.71
CA VAL A 6 -14.19 8.03 3.27
C VAL A 6 -14.20 8.06 1.75
N SER A 7 -14.71 9.15 1.19
CA SER A 7 -14.63 9.42 -0.24
C SER A 7 -13.85 10.70 -0.48
N SER A 8 -12.86 10.67 -1.35
CA SER A 8 -12.04 11.83 -1.70
C SER A 8 -11.93 12.00 -3.22
N LYS A 9 -11.83 13.25 -3.64
CA LYS A 9 -11.56 13.63 -5.02
C LYS A 9 -10.29 14.44 -5.06
N VAL A 10 -9.28 13.99 -5.79
CA VAL A 10 -8.03 14.69 -5.97
C VAL A 10 -7.85 14.98 -7.47
N GLY A 11 -7.57 16.23 -7.81
CA GLY A 11 -7.27 16.66 -9.17
C GLY A 11 -5.84 17.18 -9.29
N GLY A 12 -5.20 16.99 -10.42
CA GLY A 12 -3.85 17.50 -10.69
C GLY A 12 -3.49 17.45 -12.16
N ILE A 13 -2.51 18.26 -12.53
CA ILE A 13 -1.92 18.29 -13.87
C ILE A 13 -0.82 17.23 -13.93
N LEU A 14 -0.87 16.36 -14.95
CA LEU A 14 0.14 15.32 -15.13
C LEU A 14 1.43 15.92 -15.72
N GLY A 15 2.56 15.51 -15.17
CA GLY A 15 3.88 15.74 -15.73
C GLY A 15 4.12 14.95 -17.02
N SER A 16 5.18 14.22 -17.17
CA SER A 16 5.51 13.44 -18.37
C SER A 16 4.66 12.15 -18.51
N GLU A 17 4.63 11.59 -19.72
CA GLU A 17 3.85 10.39 -20.09
C GLU A 17 4.24 9.10 -19.35
N GLN A 18 5.35 9.06 -18.63
CA GLN A 18 5.88 7.86 -18.01
C GLN A 18 5.21 7.50 -16.67
N ASP A 19 4.46 8.41 -16.05
CA ASP A 19 3.83 8.14 -14.76
C ASP A 19 2.43 7.59 -14.93
N GLY A 20 2.35 6.32 -15.27
CA GLY A 20 1.11 5.53 -15.21
C GLY A 20 0.61 5.28 -13.78
N ASP A 21 1.33 5.74 -12.76
CA ASP A 21 0.95 5.51 -11.37
C ASP A 21 -0.07 6.54 -10.89
N VAL A 22 -1.31 6.08 -10.79
CA VAL A 22 -2.44 6.84 -10.24
C VAL A 22 -2.24 7.18 -8.76
N ASN A 23 -1.26 6.57 -8.11
CA ASN A 23 -1.09 6.61 -6.66
C ASN A 23 -0.15 7.73 -6.18
N SER A 24 0.62 8.35 -7.06
CA SER A 24 1.64 9.33 -6.67
C SER A 24 1.19 10.78 -6.81
N GLU A 25 0.52 11.31 -5.79
CA GLU A 25 0.22 12.75 -5.69
C GLU A 25 1.50 13.58 -5.62
N THR A 26 2.54 13.06 -4.99
CA THR A 26 3.85 13.68 -4.85
C THR A 26 4.58 13.79 -6.20
N ALA A 27 4.51 12.76 -7.05
CA ALA A 27 5.09 12.79 -8.38
C ALA A 27 4.40 13.82 -9.28
N ARG A 28 3.09 14.01 -9.13
CA ARG A 28 2.31 15.00 -9.88
C ARG A 28 2.69 16.45 -9.54
N LYS A 29 2.81 16.77 -8.24
CA LYS A 29 3.24 18.11 -7.77
C LYS A 29 4.68 18.38 -8.17
N LYS A 30 5.57 17.39 -8.01
CA LYS A 30 6.98 17.48 -8.38
C LYS A 30 7.17 17.70 -9.88
N SER A 31 6.39 17.02 -10.71
CA SER A 31 6.46 17.15 -12.16
C SER A 31 6.08 18.55 -12.65
N MET A 32 5.00 19.16 -12.16
CA MET A 32 4.62 20.52 -12.54
C MET A 32 5.67 21.55 -12.10
N LEU A 33 6.15 21.42 -10.86
CA LEU A 33 7.19 22.31 -10.34
C LEU A 33 8.49 22.18 -11.14
N VAL A 34 8.91 20.97 -11.48
CA VAL A 34 10.09 20.71 -12.30
C VAL A 34 9.94 21.36 -13.67
N HIS A 35 8.78 21.29 -14.31
CA HIS A 35 8.58 21.96 -15.60
C HIS A 35 8.61 23.48 -15.53
N ILE A 36 8.08 24.05 -14.44
CA ILE A 36 8.15 25.50 -14.22
C ILE A 36 9.61 25.94 -13.97
N LEU A 37 10.32 25.18 -13.13
CA LEU A 37 11.71 25.52 -12.75
C LEU A 37 12.74 25.15 -13.81
N ALA A 38 12.50 24.13 -14.63
CA ALA A 38 13.40 23.72 -15.70
C ALA A 38 13.25 24.57 -16.98
N ASN A 39 12.15 25.30 -17.12
CA ASN A 39 12.00 26.27 -18.21
C ASN A 39 12.73 27.53 -17.84
N THR A 40 13.60 28.00 -18.76
CA THR A 40 14.22 29.31 -18.61
C THR A 40 13.17 30.39 -18.73
N PRO A 41 13.35 31.57 -18.09
CA PRO A 41 12.44 32.72 -18.23
C PRO A 41 12.22 33.15 -19.70
N PHE A 42 13.13 32.74 -20.58
CA PHE A 42 13.14 33.07 -22.02
C PHE A 42 12.69 31.89 -22.90
N ALA A 43 12.02 30.86 -22.34
CA ALA A 43 11.65 29.63 -23.07
C ALA A 43 10.60 29.85 -24.19
N GLY A 44 10.19 31.08 -24.43
CA GLY A 44 9.35 31.46 -25.55
C GLY A 44 8.32 32.55 -25.18
N PRO A 45 7.84 33.32 -26.17
CA PRO A 45 6.90 34.41 -25.96
C PRO A 45 5.48 33.97 -25.56
N GLY A 46 5.23 32.65 -25.52
CA GLY A 46 3.94 32.10 -25.18
C GLY A 46 2.94 32.16 -26.35
N ILE A 47 2.36 33.30 -26.63
CA ILE A 47 1.43 33.51 -27.74
C ILE A 47 1.94 34.66 -28.60
N VAL A 48 2.02 34.41 -29.91
CA VAL A 48 2.39 35.41 -30.93
C VAL A 48 1.34 35.34 -32.03
N ASP A 49 0.75 36.48 -32.39
CA ASP A 49 -0.31 36.60 -33.39
C ASP A 49 -1.43 35.56 -33.20
N GLY A 50 -1.85 35.34 -31.95
CA GLY A 50 -2.89 34.38 -31.60
C GLY A 50 -2.48 32.91 -31.68
N ARG A 51 -1.23 32.61 -32.00
CA ARG A 51 -0.68 31.24 -32.11
C ARG A 51 0.14 30.89 -30.91
N LEU A 52 -0.08 29.68 -30.36
CA LEU A 52 0.71 29.15 -29.26
C LEU A 52 2.11 28.79 -29.79
N ILE A 53 3.13 29.41 -29.21
CA ILE A 53 4.52 29.13 -29.55
C ILE A 53 5.06 28.08 -28.59
N ASP A 54 5.48 26.99 -29.16
CA ASP A 54 5.98 25.82 -28.43
C ASP A 54 7.00 25.06 -29.28
N GLY A 55 8.05 24.61 -28.65
CA GLY A 55 9.03 23.80 -29.32
C GLY A 55 10.19 24.56 -29.97
N TYR A 56 11.16 23.76 -30.28
CA TYR A 56 12.43 24.11 -30.92
C TYR A 56 12.42 23.57 -32.34
N VAL A 57 12.69 24.42 -33.28
CA VAL A 57 13.00 24.00 -34.64
C VAL A 57 14.51 24.15 -34.81
N ASP A 58 15.19 23.08 -35.18
CA ASP A 58 16.64 23.04 -35.32
C ASP A 58 17.17 24.20 -36.12
N GLY A 59 18.06 24.95 -35.48
CA GLY A 59 18.75 26.09 -36.10
C GLY A 59 17.98 27.42 -36.22
N VAL A 60 16.72 27.47 -35.83
CA VAL A 60 15.87 28.64 -36.13
C VAL A 60 15.51 29.46 -34.87
N ASN A 61 15.63 28.89 -33.68
CA ASN A 61 15.37 29.63 -32.46
C ASN A 61 16.58 29.60 -31.49
N PRO A 62 17.43 30.67 -31.53
CA PRO A 62 18.62 30.74 -30.69
C PRO A 62 18.33 30.90 -29.19
N LEU A 63 17.07 31.17 -28.80
CA LEU A 63 16.67 31.44 -27.43
C LEU A 63 16.31 30.19 -26.65
N VAL A 64 16.08 29.08 -27.33
CA VAL A 64 15.80 27.80 -26.68
C VAL A 64 17.05 26.93 -26.76
N GLY A 65 17.92 27.00 -25.76
CA GLY A 65 19.13 26.20 -25.70
C GLY A 65 18.87 24.68 -25.81
N LYS A 66 19.84 23.94 -26.32
CA LYS A 66 19.81 22.46 -26.52
C LYS A 66 19.49 21.58 -25.27
N GLY A 67 19.13 22.18 -24.16
CA GLY A 67 18.79 21.49 -22.91
C GLY A 67 17.41 21.83 -22.36
N GLY A 68 16.62 22.63 -23.04
CA GLY A 68 15.25 22.95 -22.62
C GLY A 68 14.29 21.80 -22.99
N THR A 69 13.24 21.61 -22.20
CA THR A 69 12.19 20.60 -22.46
C THR A 69 11.38 20.88 -23.73
N GLY A 70 11.70 21.90 -24.50
CA GLY A 70 11.05 22.29 -25.76
C GLY A 70 9.62 22.80 -25.63
N TYR A 71 9.12 22.97 -24.40
CA TYR A 71 7.75 23.41 -24.12
C TYR A 71 7.73 24.69 -23.33
N SER A 72 6.89 25.63 -23.74
CA SER A 72 6.65 26.84 -22.94
C SER A 72 5.82 26.47 -21.70
N VAL A 73 5.98 27.25 -20.61
CA VAL A 73 5.16 27.10 -19.41
C VAL A 73 3.68 27.22 -19.74
N LEU A 74 3.34 28.13 -20.67
CA LEU A 74 1.98 28.39 -21.10
C LEU A 74 1.38 27.17 -21.84
N SER A 75 2.14 26.55 -22.75
CA SER A 75 1.69 25.35 -23.45
C SER A 75 1.49 24.18 -22.47
N SER A 76 2.35 24.08 -21.48
CA SER A 76 2.23 23.10 -20.43
C SER A 76 0.96 23.26 -19.58
N LEU A 77 0.52 24.48 -19.35
CA LEU A 77 -0.70 24.79 -18.62
C LEU A 77 -1.97 24.60 -19.47
N LEU A 78 -1.94 25.02 -20.72
CA LEU A 78 -3.13 25.02 -21.58
C LEU A 78 -3.48 23.66 -22.16
N TRP A 79 -2.48 22.84 -22.43
CA TRP A 79 -2.73 21.60 -23.18
C TRP A 79 -2.42 20.32 -22.41
N ARG A 80 -1.70 20.36 -21.28
CA ARG A 80 -1.34 19.15 -20.57
C ARG A 80 -2.53 18.39 -20.06
N PRO A 81 -2.42 17.05 -20.08
CA PRO A 81 -3.44 16.21 -19.51
C PRO A 81 -3.57 16.47 -18.01
N TYR A 82 -4.79 16.46 -17.53
CA TYR A 82 -5.07 16.48 -16.11
C TYR A 82 -5.71 15.16 -15.66
N LEU A 83 -5.38 14.77 -14.44
CA LEU A 83 -5.92 13.56 -13.82
C LEU A 83 -6.84 13.97 -12.68
N THR A 84 -8.04 13.43 -12.69
CA THR A 84 -8.94 13.47 -11.54
C THR A 84 -8.99 12.09 -10.94
N THR A 85 -8.62 11.95 -9.68
CA THR A 85 -8.70 10.68 -8.95
C THR A 85 -9.87 10.72 -7.98
N TYR A 86 -10.74 9.74 -8.06
CA TYR A 86 -11.80 9.47 -7.10
C TYR A 86 -11.35 8.28 -6.26
N GLN A 87 -11.43 8.41 -4.95
CA GLN A 87 -11.12 7.34 -4.02
C GLN A 87 -12.29 7.14 -3.07
N THR A 88 -12.68 5.91 -2.89
CA THR A 88 -13.66 5.49 -1.89
C THR A 88 -12.99 4.45 -1.01
N ASP A 89 -13.06 4.66 0.29
CA ASP A 89 -12.50 3.79 1.31
C ASP A 89 -13.62 3.39 2.26
N LEU A 90 -13.93 2.11 2.30
CA LEU A 90 -14.98 1.53 3.13
C LEU A 90 -14.36 0.57 4.12
N ASN A 91 -14.55 0.84 5.42
CA ASN A 91 -14.09 0.00 6.50
C ASN A 91 -15.27 -0.39 7.38
N LEU A 92 -15.58 -1.68 7.43
CA LEU A 92 -16.61 -2.26 8.29
C LEU A 92 -15.96 -3.21 9.27
N ASN A 93 -16.19 -2.98 10.57
CA ASN A 93 -15.77 -3.89 11.64
C ASN A 93 -16.99 -4.25 12.50
N LEU A 94 -17.26 -5.54 12.57
CA LEU A 94 -18.28 -6.10 13.43
C LEU A 94 -17.62 -6.99 14.47
N LYS A 95 -17.80 -6.67 15.75
CA LYS A 95 -17.31 -7.49 16.85
C LYS A 95 -18.46 -7.84 17.78
N LEU A 96 -18.65 -9.13 18.01
CA LEU A 96 -19.63 -9.67 18.92
C LEU A 96 -18.88 -10.41 20.03
N LYS A 97 -19.31 -10.24 21.26
CA LYS A 97 -18.80 -10.99 22.41
C LYS A 97 -19.97 -11.47 23.26
N HIS A 98 -19.94 -12.73 23.60
CA HIS A 98 -20.93 -13.36 24.46
C HIS A 98 -20.26 -14.05 25.64
N LYS A 99 -20.74 -13.77 26.85
CA LYS A 99 -20.29 -14.42 28.07
C LYS A 99 -21.06 -15.72 28.24
N LEU A 100 -20.36 -16.78 28.56
CA LEU A 100 -20.89 -18.13 28.72
C LEU A 100 -20.80 -18.56 30.20
N ASP A 101 -20.95 -17.61 31.13
CA ASP A 101 -20.85 -17.87 32.57
C ASP A 101 -21.90 -18.88 33.06
N TYR A 102 -22.97 -19.10 32.31
CA TYR A 102 -23.98 -20.14 32.57
C TYR A 102 -23.47 -21.58 32.31
N ILE A 103 -22.40 -21.72 31.46
CA ILE A 103 -21.72 -23.02 31.27
C ILE A 103 -20.62 -23.16 32.31
N THR A 104 -19.73 -22.15 32.38
CA THR A 104 -18.67 -22.06 33.39
C THR A 104 -18.24 -20.61 33.56
N GLN A 105 -18.01 -20.21 34.81
CA GLN A 105 -17.56 -18.85 35.10
C GLN A 105 -16.25 -18.50 34.40
N GLY A 106 -16.20 -17.34 33.80
CA GLY A 106 -15.02 -16.83 33.12
C GLY A 106 -14.88 -17.29 31.67
N LEU A 107 -15.83 -18.07 31.14
CA LEU A 107 -15.86 -18.47 29.74
C LEU A 107 -16.54 -17.39 28.90
N SER A 108 -15.94 -17.06 27.75
CA SER A 108 -16.56 -16.17 26.77
C SER A 108 -16.15 -16.55 25.36
N ILE A 109 -17.03 -16.31 24.41
CA ILE A 109 -16.78 -16.45 22.99
C ILE A 109 -16.89 -15.09 22.32
N SER A 110 -16.04 -14.80 21.36
CA SER A 110 -16.10 -13.58 20.55
C SER A 110 -15.90 -13.90 19.08
N GLY A 111 -16.63 -13.18 18.23
CA GLY A 111 -16.49 -13.22 16.78
C GLY A 111 -16.14 -11.82 16.28
N THR A 112 -15.19 -11.72 15.38
CA THR A 112 -14.82 -10.49 14.67
C THR A 112 -14.92 -10.73 13.18
N PHE A 113 -15.58 -9.82 12.49
CA PHE A 113 -15.62 -9.76 11.04
C PHE A 113 -15.19 -8.38 10.59
N SER A 114 -14.23 -8.30 9.67
CA SER A 114 -13.79 -7.04 9.10
C SER A 114 -13.81 -7.11 7.58
N TYR A 115 -14.35 -6.06 6.98
CA TYR A 115 -14.36 -5.84 5.54
C TYR A 115 -13.75 -4.48 5.24
N ASN A 116 -12.67 -4.48 4.48
CA ASN A 116 -12.02 -3.27 4.01
C ASN A 116 -12.04 -3.27 2.49
N ASP A 117 -12.53 -2.21 1.87
CA ASP A 117 -12.57 -2.04 0.41
C ASP A 117 -12.04 -0.66 0.06
N LEU A 118 -11.00 -0.62 -0.75
CA LEU A 118 -10.42 0.59 -1.31
C LEU A 118 -10.60 0.58 -2.82
N TYR A 119 -11.41 1.48 -3.32
CA TYR A 119 -11.62 1.67 -4.74
C TYR A 119 -11.03 3.02 -5.18
N ARG A 120 -10.19 2.99 -6.21
CA ARG A 120 -9.65 4.19 -6.84
C ARG A 120 -9.99 4.18 -8.32
N LYS A 121 -10.43 5.33 -8.83
CA LYS A 121 -10.68 5.56 -10.25
C LYS A 121 -9.98 6.85 -10.68
N GLY A 122 -8.99 6.71 -11.55
CA GLY A 122 -8.34 7.83 -12.21
C GLY A 122 -8.98 8.12 -13.56
N VAL A 123 -9.36 9.37 -13.79
CA VAL A 123 -9.85 9.86 -15.07
C VAL A 123 -8.81 10.83 -15.62
N LYS A 124 -8.05 10.37 -16.61
CA LYS A 124 -7.07 11.20 -17.33
C LYS A 124 -7.78 11.83 -18.52
N ARG A 125 -7.74 13.16 -18.58
CA ARG A 125 -8.26 13.92 -19.71
C ARG A 125 -7.12 14.60 -20.43
N GLU A 126 -7.02 14.36 -21.71
CA GLU A 126 -5.95 14.89 -22.56
C GLU A 126 -6.49 15.40 -23.89
N ARG A 127 -5.86 16.46 -24.36
CA ARG A 127 -6.07 17.02 -25.70
C ARG A 127 -4.76 17.57 -26.24
N SER A 128 -4.62 17.63 -27.54
CA SER A 128 -3.54 18.38 -28.18
C SER A 128 -4.12 19.67 -28.76
N ILE A 129 -3.38 20.76 -28.65
CA ILE A 129 -3.64 22.04 -29.33
C ILE A 129 -2.54 22.29 -30.36
N PRO A 130 -2.83 22.95 -31.50
CA PRO A 130 -1.81 23.34 -32.44
C PRO A 130 -0.77 24.24 -31.77
N SER A 131 0.50 23.96 -32.00
CA SER A 131 1.60 24.77 -31.53
C SER A 131 2.58 25.01 -32.66
N TYR A 132 3.29 26.13 -32.60
CA TYR A 132 4.17 26.63 -33.66
C TYR A 132 5.51 27.04 -33.08
N SER A 133 6.55 26.98 -33.90
CA SER A 133 7.78 27.70 -33.70
C SER A 133 7.75 28.99 -34.54
N VAL A 134 8.35 30.06 -34.05
CA VAL A 134 8.36 31.34 -34.73
C VAL A 134 9.80 31.84 -34.90
N THR A 135 10.11 32.43 -36.06
CA THR A 135 11.36 33.14 -36.35
C THR A 135 11.10 34.38 -37.18
N ARG A 136 12.06 35.27 -37.23
CA ARG A 136 12.02 36.43 -38.13
C ARG A 136 12.40 36.00 -39.55
N ASN A 137 11.72 36.55 -40.54
CA ASN A 137 12.09 36.33 -41.94
C ASN A 137 13.47 36.92 -42.20
N PRO A 138 14.50 36.15 -42.66
CA PRO A 138 15.83 36.66 -42.95
C PRO A 138 15.86 37.73 -44.04
N LYS A 139 14.86 37.72 -44.94
CA LYS A 139 14.77 38.72 -46.02
C LYS A 139 13.97 39.95 -45.64
N ASN A 140 13.09 39.86 -44.67
CA ASN A 140 12.29 40.94 -44.16
C ASN A 140 12.11 40.81 -42.65
N PRO A 141 12.94 41.42 -41.80
CA PRO A 141 12.90 41.28 -40.35
C PRO A 141 11.59 41.73 -39.68
N ALA A 142 10.75 42.48 -40.38
CA ALA A 142 9.43 42.88 -39.87
C ALA A 142 8.39 41.77 -39.99
N GLU A 143 8.67 40.74 -40.75
CA GLU A 143 7.77 39.58 -40.98
C GLU A 143 8.16 38.43 -40.10
N LEU A 144 7.14 37.76 -39.48
CA LEU A 144 7.32 36.55 -38.69
C LEU A 144 6.94 35.31 -39.51
N LEU A 145 7.84 34.33 -39.51
CA LEU A 145 7.62 33.01 -40.10
C LEU A 145 7.24 32.03 -39.03
N PHE A 146 6.15 31.30 -39.24
CA PHE A 146 5.65 30.28 -38.32
C PHE A 146 5.86 28.89 -38.92
N PHE A 147 6.48 28.01 -38.17
CA PHE A 147 6.68 26.62 -38.53
C PHE A 147 5.81 25.75 -37.65
N GLY A 148 5.09 24.82 -38.25
CA GLY A 148 4.23 23.90 -37.51
C GLY A 148 5.04 22.88 -36.74
N GLY A 149 4.90 22.90 -35.40
CA GLY A 149 5.33 21.81 -34.52
C GLY A 149 4.23 20.75 -34.46
N ARG A 150 3.25 20.94 -33.60
CA ARG A 150 2.04 20.07 -33.56
C ARG A 150 0.93 20.76 -34.31
N LEU A 151 0.48 20.16 -35.40
CA LEU A 151 -0.56 20.71 -36.25
C LEU A 151 -1.97 20.21 -35.97
N LYS A 152 -2.09 19.18 -35.11
CA LYS A 152 -3.41 18.57 -34.86
C LYS A 152 -4.05 19.09 -33.60
N HIS A 153 -5.24 19.63 -33.77
CA HIS A 153 -6.18 19.86 -32.68
C HIS A 153 -6.93 18.52 -32.42
N THR A 154 -6.78 17.96 -31.24
CA THR A 154 -7.54 16.76 -30.86
C THR A 154 -8.70 17.12 -29.94
N THR A 155 -9.79 16.39 -30.08
CA THR A 155 -10.88 16.42 -29.12
C THR A 155 -10.39 15.91 -27.76
N LEU A 156 -11.06 16.34 -26.70
CA LEU A 156 -10.79 15.86 -25.36
C LEU A 156 -11.03 14.35 -25.32
N THR A 157 -10.00 13.59 -24.93
CA THR A 157 -10.08 12.14 -24.79
C THR A 157 -9.99 11.76 -23.33
N ASP A 158 -10.90 10.92 -22.85
CA ASP A 158 -10.90 10.41 -21.51
C ASP A 158 -10.27 9.00 -21.48
N ARG A 159 -9.32 8.80 -20.59
CA ARG A 159 -8.76 7.50 -20.27
C ARG A 159 -9.03 7.16 -18.82
N PHE A 160 -9.46 5.94 -18.56
CA PHE A 160 -9.82 5.46 -17.24
C PHE A 160 -8.82 4.41 -16.76
N LYS A 161 -8.39 4.54 -15.51
CA LYS A 161 -7.64 3.52 -14.79
C LYS A 161 -8.30 3.31 -13.45
N SER A 162 -8.61 2.08 -13.11
CA SER A 162 -9.16 1.75 -11.79
C SER A 162 -8.29 0.75 -11.08
N SER A 163 -8.25 0.87 -9.77
CA SER A 163 -7.61 -0.09 -8.88
C SER A 163 -8.58 -0.38 -7.74
N LYS A 164 -8.69 -1.63 -7.39
CA LYS A 164 -9.55 -2.10 -6.31
C LYS A 164 -8.76 -3.04 -5.40
N TRP A 165 -8.64 -2.66 -4.16
CA TRP A 165 -8.06 -3.49 -3.13
C TRP A 165 -9.13 -3.85 -2.11
N ARG A 166 -9.15 -5.11 -1.64
CA ARG A 166 -10.15 -5.58 -0.71
C ARG A 166 -9.55 -6.59 0.25
N ARG A 167 -9.89 -6.47 1.53
CA ARG A 167 -9.53 -7.43 2.57
C ARG A 167 -10.78 -7.89 3.32
N LEU A 168 -10.88 -9.19 3.46
CA LEU A 168 -11.83 -9.88 4.32
C LEU A 168 -11.04 -10.48 5.47
N TYR A 169 -11.51 -10.30 6.68
CA TYR A 169 -10.97 -10.91 7.89
C TYR A 169 -12.10 -11.47 8.74
N PHE A 170 -11.91 -12.65 9.25
CA PHE A 170 -12.78 -13.24 10.26
C PHE A 170 -11.94 -13.86 11.37
N GLU A 171 -12.49 -13.83 12.58
CA GLU A 171 -11.89 -14.39 13.78
C GLU A 171 -12.97 -14.91 14.70
N VAL A 172 -12.75 -16.06 15.26
CA VAL A 172 -13.53 -16.59 16.38
C VAL A 172 -12.57 -16.94 17.50
N ALA A 173 -12.82 -16.40 18.68
CA ALA A 173 -11.99 -16.65 19.84
C ALA A 173 -12.83 -17.09 21.04
N THR A 174 -12.37 -18.14 21.71
CA THR A 174 -12.89 -18.59 23.00
C THR A 174 -11.86 -18.24 24.07
N ASN A 175 -12.32 -17.53 25.09
CA ASN A 175 -11.49 -17.11 26.21
C ASN A 175 -12.04 -17.71 27.49
N TYR A 176 -11.15 -18.19 28.34
CA TYR A 176 -11.45 -18.64 29.67
C TYR A 176 -10.51 -17.94 30.65
N ASP A 177 -11.04 -17.37 31.70
CA ASP A 177 -10.29 -16.67 32.74
C ASP A 177 -10.93 -16.94 34.10
N ARG A 178 -10.21 -17.66 34.95
CA ARG A 178 -10.74 -18.05 36.25
C ARG A 178 -9.64 -18.16 37.30
N SER A 179 -9.99 -17.72 38.52
CA SER A 179 -9.16 -17.86 39.70
C SER A 179 -9.79 -18.85 40.69
N PHE A 180 -8.97 -19.74 41.20
CA PHE A 180 -9.33 -20.73 42.22
C PHE A 180 -8.40 -20.59 43.42
N GLY A 181 -8.73 -19.69 44.34
CA GLY A 181 -7.87 -19.38 45.47
C GLY A 181 -6.55 -18.76 44.99
N LYS A 182 -5.45 -19.55 45.10
CA LYS A 182 -4.11 -19.11 44.66
C LYS A 182 -3.78 -19.48 43.21
N HIS A 183 -4.64 -20.18 42.55
CA HIS A 183 -4.46 -20.66 41.18
C HIS A 183 -5.21 -19.76 40.21
N ASN A 184 -4.53 -19.16 39.27
CA ASN A 184 -5.13 -18.37 38.19
C ASN A 184 -4.85 -19.09 36.87
N ILE A 185 -5.89 -19.33 36.09
CA ILE A 185 -5.80 -19.98 34.80
C ILE A 185 -6.43 -19.06 33.76
N THR A 186 -5.70 -18.75 32.69
CA THR A 186 -6.28 -18.16 31.50
C THR A 186 -6.02 -19.05 30.30
N ALA A 187 -7.01 -19.20 29.44
CA ALA A 187 -6.88 -19.93 28.20
C ALA A 187 -7.52 -19.15 27.05
N LEU A 188 -6.91 -19.23 25.88
CA LEU A 188 -7.40 -18.67 24.63
C LEU A 188 -7.30 -19.75 23.56
N LEU A 189 -8.38 -19.95 22.82
CA LEU A 189 -8.37 -20.66 21.56
C LEU A 189 -8.95 -19.73 20.50
N LEU A 190 -8.20 -19.49 19.43
CA LEU A 190 -8.53 -18.53 18.39
C LEU A 190 -8.35 -19.18 17.02
N ALA A 191 -9.37 -19.07 16.18
CA ALA A 191 -9.31 -19.40 14.76
C ALA A 191 -9.53 -18.12 13.96
N ASN A 192 -8.66 -17.85 12.99
CA ASN A 192 -8.78 -16.69 12.13
C ASN A 192 -8.51 -17.03 10.65
N GLY A 193 -9.00 -16.14 9.79
CA GLY A 193 -8.69 -16.21 8.37
C GLY A 193 -8.76 -14.83 7.74
N GLN A 194 -7.85 -14.59 6.82
CA GLN A 194 -7.78 -13.36 6.04
C GLN A 194 -7.67 -13.69 4.57
N LYS A 195 -8.39 -12.93 3.74
CA LYS A 195 -8.27 -12.97 2.29
C LYS A 195 -8.13 -11.57 1.74
N THR A 196 -7.04 -11.33 1.02
CA THR A 196 -6.71 -10.02 0.42
C THR A 196 -6.73 -10.14 -1.09
N TYR A 197 -7.48 -9.26 -1.73
CA TYR A 197 -7.56 -9.10 -3.18
C TYR A 197 -6.83 -7.81 -3.55
N ASP A 198 -5.79 -7.94 -4.34
CA ASP A 198 -5.01 -6.81 -4.86
C ASP A 198 -4.69 -7.08 -6.32
N PRO A 199 -5.04 -6.17 -7.26
CA PRO A 199 -4.68 -6.32 -8.66
C PRO A 199 -3.17 -6.28 -8.93
N GLY A 200 -2.37 -5.82 -7.97
CA GLY A 200 -0.92 -5.84 -8.04
C GLY A 200 -0.30 -7.18 -7.64
N PHE A 201 -1.10 -8.14 -7.17
CA PHE A 201 -0.57 -9.45 -6.83
C PHE A 201 -0.22 -10.27 -8.07
N GLU A 202 0.87 -10.99 -7.94
CA GLU A 202 1.31 -11.96 -8.94
C GLU A 202 0.19 -12.93 -9.32
N PHE A 203 0.01 -13.15 -10.61
CA PHE A 203 -1.07 -13.96 -11.21
C PHE A 203 -2.51 -13.50 -10.89
N ASN A 204 -2.73 -12.31 -10.31
CA ASN A 204 -4.04 -11.85 -9.84
C ASN A 204 -4.73 -12.81 -8.85
N VAL A 205 -3.96 -13.65 -8.16
CA VAL A 205 -4.49 -14.59 -7.19
C VAL A 205 -4.58 -13.90 -5.82
N PRO A 206 -5.75 -13.93 -5.16
CA PRO A 206 -5.90 -13.36 -3.83
C PRO A 206 -4.93 -13.99 -2.81
N ALA A 207 -4.42 -13.21 -1.86
CA ALA A 207 -3.62 -13.73 -0.77
C ALA A 207 -4.53 -14.21 0.38
N GLY A 208 -4.30 -15.44 0.84
CA GLY A 208 -5.04 -16.06 1.93
C GLY A 208 -4.11 -16.56 3.04
N ILE A 209 -4.48 -16.25 4.28
CA ILE A 209 -3.82 -16.75 5.48
C ILE A 209 -4.91 -17.31 6.39
N MET A 210 -4.67 -18.47 6.96
CA MET A 210 -5.53 -19.07 7.97
C MET A 210 -4.70 -19.49 9.18
N GLY A 211 -5.26 -19.38 10.37
CA GLY A 211 -4.57 -19.76 11.58
C GLY A 211 -5.47 -20.27 12.67
N LEU A 212 -4.90 -21.16 13.46
CA LEU A 212 -5.41 -21.58 14.75
C LEU A 212 -4.33 -21.25 15.78
N ALA A 213 -4.69 -20.50 16.82
CA ALA A 213 -3.80 -20.16 17.91
C ALA A 213 -4.39 -20.63 19.23
N GLY A 214 -3.56 -21.23 20.06
CA GLY A 214 -3.89 -21.63 21.41
C GLY A 214 -2.91 -21.01 22.39
N ARG A 215 -3.42 -20.55 23.54
CA ARG A 215 -2.62 -20.05 24.65
C ARG A 215 -3.21 -20.52 25.96
N VAL A 216 -2.38 -20.99 26.85
CA VAL A 216 -2.75 -21.32 28.23
C VAL A 216 -1.72 -20.68 29.15
N THR A 217 -2.18 -19.90 30.11
CA THR A 217 -1.34 -19.38 31.17
C THR A 217 -1.82 -19.88 32.51
N TYR A 218 -0.88 -20.22 33.35
CA TYR A 218 -1.12 -20.66 34.71
C TYR A 218 -0.24 -19.84 35.65
N ASP A 219 -0.82 -19.33 36.71
CA ASP A 219 -0.16 -18.55 37.76
C ASP A 219 -0.53 -19.17 39.12
N TYR A 220 0.48 -19.45 39.92
CA TYR A 220 0.31 -19.88 41.29
C TYR A 220 0.77 -18.79 42.26
N ASP A 221 -0.18 -18.26 43.01
CA ASP A 221 0.03 -17.28 44.08
C ASP A 221 0.83 -16.03 43.62
N ARG A 222 0.74 -15.69 42.31
CA ARG A 222 1.53 -14.62 41.66
C ARG A 222 3.05 -14.83 41.83
N ARG A 223 3.50 -16.07 42.01
CA ARG A 223 4.91 -16.43 42.20
C ARG A 223 5.45 -17.20 41.01
N TYR A 224 4.77 -18.25 40.64
CA TYR A 224 5.18 -19.16 39.56
C TYR A 224 4.23 -18.99 38.40
N LEU A 225 4.79 -18.65 37.24
CA LEU A 225 4.05 -18.43 36.01
C LEU A 225 4.51 -19.43 34.95
N ILE A 226 3.56 -20.07 34.32
CA ILE A 226 3.79 -21.01 33.22
C ILE A 226 2.90 -20.57 32.08
N GLU A 227 3.45 -20.50 30.87
CA GLU A 227 2.69 -20.18 29.68
C GLU A 227 3.07 -21.12 28.54
N GLY A 228 2.06 -21.70 27.91
CA GLY A 228 2.18 -22.47 26.68
C GLY A 228 1.40 -21.77 25.58
N ASN A 229 2.03 -21.60 24.44
CA ASN A 229 1.42 -21.08 23.23
C ASN A 229 1.60 -22.06 22.09
N MET A 230 0.64 -22.13 21.21
CA MET A 230 0.74 -22.84 19.94
C MET A 230 0.15 -21.99 18.81
N GLY A 231 0.80 -22.00 17.67
CA GLY A 231 0.28 -21.50 16.42
C GLY A 231 0.26 -22.58 15.37
N TYR A 232 -0.85 -22.73 14.67
CA TYR A 232 -0.96 -23.60 13.51
C TYR A 232 -1.46 -22.75 12.36
N ASN A 233 -0.52 -22.20 11.57
CA ASN A 233 -0.78 -21.18 10.56
C ASN A 233 -0.50 -21.72 9.17
N GLY A 234 -1.34 -21.32 8.22
CA GLY A 234 -1.24 -21.74 6.83
C GLY A 234 -1.35 -20.56 5.85
N THR A 235 -0.62 -20.68 4.76
CA THR A 235 -0.62 -19.72 3.65
C THR A 235 -0.55 -20.47 2.32
N GLU A 236 -1.18 -19.93 1.27
CA GLU A 236 -1.08 -20.51 -0.07
C GLU A 236 0.29 -20.30 -0.74
N ASN A 237 1.20 -19.54 -0.15
CA ASN A 237 2.55 -19.36 -0.67
C ASN A 237 3.36 -20.67 -0.72
N PHE A 238 2.92 -21.68 0.04
CA PHE A 238 3.51 -23.02 0.02
C PHE A 238 2.68 -24.02 -0.78
N ALA A 239 3.33 -25.07 -1.24
CA ALA A 239 2.71 -26.14 -2.03
C ALA A 239 1.55 -26.81 -1.30
N PRO A 240 0.52 -27.31 -2.02
CA PRO A 240 -0.52 -28.12 -1.44
C PRO A 240 0.05 -29.25 -0.58
N GLY A 241 -0.51 -29.47 0.60
CA GLY A 241 -0.02 -30.44 1.59
C GLY A 241 1.12 -29.93 2.50
N LYS A 242 1.76 -28.78 2.19
CA LYS A 242 2.82 -28.15 3.00
C LYS A 242 2.47 -26.72 3.42
N ARG A 243 1.21 -26.33 3.33
CA ARG A 243 0.75 -24.95 3.57
C ARG A 243 0.71 -24.57 5.04
N PHE A 244 0.59 -25.56 5.94
CA PHE A 244 0.44 -25.32 7.36
C PHE A 244 1.71 -25.68 8.11
N GLY A 245 2.10 -24.82 9.06
CA GLY A 245 3.19 -25.04 9.99
C GLY A 245 2.71 -24.96 11.43
N PHE A 246 3.30 -25.76 12.31
CA PHE A 246 3.05 -25.75 13.74
C PHE A 246 4.20 -25.01 14.46
N PHE A 247 3.87 -24.06 15.30
CA PHE A 247 4.81 -23.14 15.95
C PHE A 247 4.53 -23.11 17.46
N PRO A 248 5.17 -23.99 18.24
CA PRO A 248 5.03 -24.01 19.69
C PRO A 248 5.90 -22.92 20.34
N ALA A 249 5.44 -22.42 21.49
CA ALA A 249 6.25 -21.59 22.37
C ALA A 249 5.89 -21.84 23.83
N PHE A 250 6.90 -21.80 24.71
CA PHE A 250 6.77 -21.99 26.14
C PHE A 250 7.51 -20.91 26.90
N SER A 251 6.96 -20.49 28.02
CA SER A 251 7.63 -19.59 28.93
C SER A 251 7.40 -19.96 30.39
N LEU A 252 8.41 -19.71 31.20
CA LEU A 252 8.41 -19.85 32.64
C LEU A 252 8.77 -18.53 33.28
N GLY A 253 8.12 -18.20 34.38
CA GLY A 253 8.39 -17.00 35.15
C GLY A 253 8.37 -17.26 36.65
N TRP A 254 9.27 -16.65 37.39
CA TRP A 254 9.33 -16.69 38.84
C TRP A 254 9.44 -15.27 39.40
N VAL A 255 8.48 -14.90 40.23
CA VAL A 255 8.46 -13.62 40.93
C VAL A 255 9.08 -13.80 42.29
N VAL A 256 10.38 -13.57 42.36
CA VAL A 256 11.23 -13.79 43.56
C VAL A 256 10.78 -12.92 44.73
N THR A 257 10.36 -11.69 44.45
CA THR A 257 9.90 -10.75 45.49
C THR A 257 8.62 -11.16 46.19
N ASN A 258 7.86 -12.12 45.61
CA ASN A 258 6.65 -12.65 46.22
C ASN A 258 6.92 -13.87 47.12
N GLU A 259 8.17 -14.32 47.19
CA GLU A 259 8.54 -15.42 48.05
C GLU A 259 8.65 -14.99 49.52
N LYS A 260 8.36 -15.93 50.41
CA LYS A 260 8.42 -15.67 51.88
C LYS A 260 9.83 -15.36 52.39
N PHE A 261 10.86 -15.87 51.73
CA PHE A 261 12.26 -15.63 52.10
C PHE A 261 12.80 -14.28 51.62
N PHE A 262 12.10 -13.62 50.68
CA PHE A 262 12.58 -12.37 50.11
C PHE A 262 12.30 -11.20 51.06
N PRO A 263 13.31 -10.45 51.52
CA PRO A 263 13.10 -9.34 52.42
C PRO A 263 12.37 -8.19 51.71
N LYS A 264 11.24 -7.78 52.27
CA LYS A 264 10.52 -6.60 51.77
C LYS A 264 11.32 -5.34 52.07
N ASN A 265 11.81 -4.67 51.04
CA ASN A 265 12.56 -3.43 51.17
C ASN A 265 12.09 -2.44 50.08
N ASN A 266 12.44 -1.17 50.23
CA ASN A 266 12.09 -0.10 49.31
C ASN A 266 13.06 0.03 48.11
N ILE A 267 14.10 -0.79 48.06
CA ILE A 267 15.13 -0.74 46.98
C ILE A 267 14.75 -1.67 45.86
N VAL A 268 14.40 -2.94 46.18
CA VAL A 268 13.95 -3.93 45.18
C VAL A 268 12.52 -4.30 45.49
N THR A 269 11.59 -3.58 44.88
CA THR A 269 10.15 -3.77 45.08
C THR A 269 9.56 -4.87 44.20
N TYR A 270 10.20 -5.17 43.07
CA TYR A 270 9.77 -6.21 42.12
C TYR A 270 10.96 -6.86 41.42
N LEU A 271 11.13 -8.16 41.59
CA LEU A 271 12.12 -8.99 40.90
C LEU A 271 11.44 -10.21 40.31
N LYS A 272 11.45 -10.28 38.96
CA LYS A 272 10.93 -11.42 38.19
C LYS A 272 12.01 -11.99 37.29
N LEU A 273 12.24 -13.28 37.38
CA LEU A 273 13.06 -14.04 36.45
C LEU A 273 12.13 -14.71 35.44
N ARG A 274 12.51 -14.73 34.16
CA ARG A 274 11.75 -15.41 33.11
C ARG A 274 12.67 -16.02 32.07
N GLY A 275 12.24 -17.14 31.51
CA GLY A 275 12.85 -17.77 30.35
C GLY A 275 11.76 -18.19 29.38
N SER A 276 12.04 -18.14 28.08
CA SER A 276 11.12 -18.55 27.04
C SER A 276 11.84 -19.19 25.86
N TYR A 277 11.17 -20.13 25.23
CA TYR A 277 11.56 -20.74 23.97
C TYR A 277 10.36 -20.73 23.02
N GLY A 278 10.59 -20.53 21.73
CA GLY A 278 9.51 -20.56 20.74
C GLY A 278 10.03 -20.67 19.33
N GLU A 279 9.18 -21.22 18.47
CA GLU A 279 9.40 -21.34 17.04
C GLU A 279 8.48 -20.38 16.30
N VAL A 280 8.97 -19.79 15.21
CA VAL A 280 8.20 -18.88 14.35
C VAL A 280 8.39 -19.26 12.88
N GLY A 281 7.32 -19.12 12.09
CA GLY A 281 7.36 -19.32 10.66
C GLY A 281 7.40 -17.99 9.90
N ASN A 282 8.01 -18.00 8.73
CA ASN A 282 7.99 -16.90 7.78
C ASN A 282 7.61 -17.42 6.40
N ASP A 283 6.58 -16.84 5.80
CA ASP A 283 6.12 -17.15 4.43
C ASP A 283 6.54 -16.08 3.39
N GLN A 284 7.19 -15.01 3.85
CA GLN A 284 7.66 -13.92 2.99
C GLN A 284 9.16 -14.05 2.72
N VAL A 285 9.51 -14.94 1.80
CA VAL A 285 10.90 -15.16 1.39
C VAL A 285 11.16 -14.46 0.07
N GLY A 286 12.00 -13.42 0.08
CA GLY A 286 12.42 -12.70 -1.12
C GLY A 286 11.31 -11.93 -1.86
N GLY A 287 10.18 -11.65 -1.20
CA GLY A 287 9.07 -10.90 -1.79
C GLY A 287 8.26 -11.64 -2.85
N ARG A 288 8.55 -12.92 -3.09
CA ARG A 288 7.85 -13.77 -4.06
C ARG A 288 6.71 -14.54 -3.41
N ARG A 289 5.64 -14.74 -4.18
CA ARG A 289 4.56 -15.66 -3.86
C ARG A 289 4.78 -16.99 -4.58
N PHE A 290 4.11 -18.05 -4.08
CA PHE A 290 4.15 -19.38 -4.71
C PHE A 290 5.57 -19.92 -4.92
N LEU A 291 6.39 -19.90 -3.88
CA LEU A 291 7.80 -20.32 -3.91
C LEU A 291 8.07 -21.72 -4.47
N TYR A 292 7.02 -22.54 -4.56
CA TYR A 292 7.10 -23.91 -5.09
C TYR A 292 6.92 -23.98 -6.61
N LEU A 293 6.53 -22.87 -7.26
CA LEU A 293 6.45 -22.83 -8.72
C LEU A 293 7.86 -22.64 -9.32
N PRO A 294 8.20 -23.36 -10.41
CA PRO A 294 9.45 -23.16 -11.11
C PRO A 294 9.58 -21.71 -11.58
N SER A 295 10.76 -21.13 -11.46
CA SER A 295 11.05 -19.75 -11.88
C SER A 295 10.79 -19.49 -13.37
N THR A 296 10.80 -20.53 -14.19
CA THR A 296 10.44 -20.49 -15.61
C THR A 296 8.99 -20.07 -15.88
N TRP A 297 8.10 -20.17 -14.88
CA TRP A 297 6.69 -19.75 -15.01
C TRP A 297 6.43 -18.36 -14.47
N GLY A 298 7.34 -17.77 -13.72
CA GLY A 298 7.12 -16.51 -13.02
C GLY A 298 7.73 -15.27 -13.69
N TYR A 299 8.81 -15.41 -14.44
CA TYR A 299 9.58 -14.27 -14.98
C TYR A 299 10.19 -14.52 -16.35
N GLY A 300 9.54 -15.27 -17.17
CA GLY A 300 10.03 -15.61 -18.49
C GLY A 300 9.68 -14.60 -19.58
N TYR A 301 9.79 -13.29 -19.36
CA TYR A 301 9.58 -12.34 -20.45
C TYR A 301 10.58 -11.18 -20.49
N GLU A 302 11.80 -11.39 -20.01
CA GLU A 302 12.91 -10.50 -20.37
C GLU A 302 13.83 -11.09 -21.45
N GLY A 303 13.39 -12.06 -22.22
CA GLY A 303 14.24 -12.82 -23.11
C GLY A 303 13.84 -12.94 -24.59
N TYR A 304 12.78 -12.28 -25.04
CA TYR A 304 12.48 -12.19 -26.47
C TYR A 304 12.39 -10.73 -26.92
N ARG A 305 13.52 -10.05 -26.95
CA ARG A 305 13.75 -9.02 -27.95
C ARG A 305 14.05 -9.77 -29.25
N ASN A 306 13.11 -9.80 -30.16
CA ASN A 306 13.39 -10.01 -31.55
C ASN A 306 14.16 -8.77 -32.05
N ASP A 307 15.47 -8.82 -31.97
CA ASP A 307 16.34 -7.96 -32.75
C ASP A 307 16.37 -8.55 -34.16
N GLY A 308 15.38 -8.21 -34.95
CA GLY A 308 15.29 -8.47 -36.37
C GLY A 308 14.96 -7.20 -37.12
#